data_4cdea1592116d950df51c6ad54ceb660
#
_entry.id   4cdea1592116d950df51c6ad54ceb660
#
_cell.length_a   1.000
_cell.length_b   1.000
_cell.length_c   1.000
_cell.angle_alpha   90.00
_cell.angle_beta   90.00
_cell.angle_gamma   90.00
#
_symmetry.space_group_name_H-M   'P 1'
#
loop_
_entity.id
_entity.type
_entity.pdbx_description
1 polymer ?
#
loop_
_entity_poly.entity_id
_entity_poly.type
_entity_poly.pdbx_seq_one_letter_code
_entity_poly.pdbx_strand_id
1 'polypeptide(L)'
;MNWQQACELPYYGGSDLGANPAAEETVFKLWAPTACGVVVCLYATGTDAEPGAGERGVHELHREADGVWAITLPGNLHGTYYLYRVYFPDGRMQEVVDPYARSTGANGQRGMVLDLTRAAPEGWDADARPVIPPHARSVWEVHVADFSADARSGVRPEWRGKFMGFTQPDTTLDGDGAHPTCLNYLKGLGVSHVQLQPIFDYATVDETRPDGGYNWGYDPQNYNVPEGSFATDPFHGEVRVRECRAMVAALHRAGLGVIMDVVYNHTYYSESCLERTVPGYWNRRWPNGSMTNGSGCGCDLASERPMVRKFIVDSVLYWAKTYHIDGFRFDLMALEDVDTMNAIRAALDSLPGGESILLYGEPWMGGGTNLEGGARPADKRALDALSDRIGFFCDDTRDCIKGNVFDAANAGYVNGAPQHGYDVIHSISAWRNGAHGFWPRRAGQVVQYVSAHDNYTLWDKLAAVARRGDYDWPDADLLAQNRMTAGIYLTCQGLPFMQAGEEWGRTKYGDHNSYKGPLST
;
A
#
# COMPACT_ATOMS: atom_id res chain seq x y z
N MET A 1 -4.26 26.59 -6.95
CA MET A 1 -5.34 26.84 -5.96
C MET A 1 -4.70 26.92 -4.59
N ASN A 2 -5.03 27.92 -3.79
CA ASN A 2 -4.57 28.02 -2.41
C ASN A 2 -5.58 27.36 -1.45
N TRP A 3 -5.25 27.29 -0.14
CA TRP A 3 -6.09 26.69 0.89
C TRP A 3 -7.52 27.25 0.94
N GLN A 4 -7.67 28.59 0.93
CA GLN A 4 -8.99 29.22 0.98
C GLN A 4 -9.84 28.84 -0.23
N GLN A 5 -9.27 28.94 -1.42
CA GLN A 5 -9.96 28.52 -2.65
C GLN A 5 -10.34 27.03 -2.65
N ALA A 6 -9.47 26.18 -2.08
CA ALA A 6 -9.76 24.75 -1.94
C ALA A 6 -10.93 24.49 -0.98
N CYS A 7 -10.99 25.23 0.14
CA CYS A 7 -12.09 25.10 1.11
C CYS A 7 -13.43 25.67 0.60
N GLU A 8 -13.41 26.51 -0.42
CA GLU A 8 -14.63 27.03 -1.07
C GLU A 8 -15.26 26.05 -2.07
N LEU A 9 -14.52 25.01 -2.50
CA LEU A 9 -15.07 24.01 -3.38
C LEU A 9 -16.10 23.14 -2.64
N PRO A 10 -17.18 22.75 -3.32
CA PRO A 10 -18.25 21.96 -2.69
C PRO A 10 -17.74 20.60 -2.25
N TYR A 11 -18.19 20.17 -1.07
CA TYR A 11 -17.92 18.83 -0.53
C TYR A 11 -19.03 17.88 -0.95
N TYR A 12 -18.66 16.74 -1.54
CA TYR A 12 -19.58 15.67 -1.85
C TYR A 12 -19.56 14.59 -0.77
N GLY A 13 -20.67 14.42 -0.06
CA GLY A 13 -20.80 13.43 1.02
C GLY A 13 -21.28 12.04 0.60
N GLY A 14 -21.62 11.82 -0.68
CA GLY A 14 -22.05 10.52 -1.20
C GLY A 14 -20.91 9.48 -1.26
N SER A 15 -21.28 8.20 -1.39
CA SER A 15 -20.35 7.07 -1.46
C SER A 15 -20.36 6.35 -2.82
N ASP A 16 -20.84 7.01 -3.85
CA ASP A 16 -21.18 6.45 -5.17
C ASP A 16 -20.41 7.12 -6.33
N LEU A 17 -19.28 7.79 -6.05
CA LEU A 17 -18.36 8.23 -7.09
C LEU A 17 -17.77 7.02 -7.84
N GLY A 18 -17.48 7.23 -9.13
CA GLY A 18 -17.02 6.18 -10.02
C GLY A 18 -18.12 5.58 -10.89
N ALA A 19 -17.82 4.45 -11.54
CA ALA A 19 -18.78 3.68 -12.32
C ALA A 19 -19.48 2.64 -11.44
N ASN A 20 -20.80 2.70 -11.35
CA ASN A 20 -21.64 1.87 -10.49
C ASN A 20 -22.65 1.06 -11.33
N PRO A 21 -22.30 -0.17 -11.76
CA PRO A 21 -23.22 -1.01 -12.52
C PRO A 21 -24.27 -1.66 -11.61
N ALA A 22 -25.51 -1.66 -12.07
CA ALA A 22 -26.65 -2.41 -11.53
C ALA A 22 -27.23 -3.31 -12.64
N ALA A 23 -28.30 -4.08 -12.35
CA ALA A 23 -28.85 -5.02 -13.31
C ALA A 23 -29.32 -4.35 -14.62
N GLU A 24 -30.02 -3.23 -14.51
CA GLU A 24 -30.69 -2.56 -15.62
C GLU A 24 -30.02 -1.25 -16.07
N GLU A 25 -29.02 -0.79 -15.33
CA GLU A 25 -28.37 0.48 -15.58
C GLU A 25 -26.93 0.52 -15.04
N THR A 26 -26.13 1.47 -15.54
CA THR A 26 -24.83 1.83 -15.01
C THR A 26 -24.77 3.33 -14.80
N VAL A 27 -24.48 3.75 -13.57
CA VAL A 27 -24.34 5.16 -13.19
C VAL A 27 -22.87 5.53 -13.17
N PHE A 28 -22.50 6.59 -13.88
CA PHE A 28 -21.16 7.18 -13.84
C PHE A 28 -21.22 8.50 -13.06
N LYS A 29 -20.35 8.67 -12.08
CA LYS A 29 -20.25 9.89 -11.27
C LYS A 29 -18.82 10.35 -11.11
N LEU A 30 -18.55 11.63 -11.41
CA LEU A 30 -17.25 12.26 -11.26
C LEU A 30 -17.36 13.56 -10.46
N TRP A 31 -16.54 13.74 -9.43
CA TRP A 31 -16.40 15.03 -8.75
C TRP A 31 -15.41 15.92 -9.52
N ALA A 32 -15.91 16.95 -10.18
CA ALA A 32 -15.14 17.91 -10.97
C ALA A 32 -15.77 19.31 -10.90
N PRO A 33 -15.77 19.97 -9.72
CA PRO A 33 -16.51 21.23 -9.47
C PRO A 33 -16.04 22.38 -10.36
N THR A 34 -14.79 22.37 -10.83
CA THR A 34 -14.20 23.42 -11.67
C THR A 34 -14.41 23.21 -13.17
N ALA A 35 -14.99 22.07 -13.56
CA ALA A 35 -15.31 21.77 -14.95
C ALA A 35 -16.50 22.57 -15.46
N CYS A 36 -16.51 22.88 -16.74
CA CYS A 36 -17.67 23.44 -17.47
C CYS A 36 -18.39 22.39 -18.33
N GLY A 37 -17.84 21.19 -18.50
CA GLY A 37 -18.42 20.05 -19.18
C GLY A 37 -17.64 18.77 -18.86
N VAL A 38 -18.35 17.64 -18.80
CA VAL A 38 -17.73 16.31 -18.63
C VAL A 38 -18.43 15.33 -19.57
N VAL A 39 -17.67 14.49 -20.26
CA VAL A 39 -18.19 13.36 -21.04
C VAL A 39 -17.51 12.07 -20.60
N VAL A 40 -18.25 10.96 -20.66
CA VAL A 40 -17.67 9.61 -20.55
C VAL A 40 -17.53 9.01 -21.95
N CYS A 41 -16.33 8.51 -22.25
CA CYS A 41 -16.00 7.82 -23.48
C CYS A 41 -15.90 6.33 -23.21
N LEU A 42 -16.62 5.50 -23.95
CA LEU A 42 -16.67 4.06 -23.77
C LEU A 42 -15.81 3.32 -24.81
N TYR A 43 -15.15 2.26 -24.39
CA TYR A 43 -14.25 1.44 -25.21
C TYR A 43 -14.52 -0.05 -24.96
N ALA A 44 -14.12 -0.88 -25.94
CA ALA A 44 -14.18 -2.34 -25.78
C ALA A 44 -12.94 -2.92 -25.10
N THR A 45 -11.82 -2.21 -25.17
CA THR A 45 -10.51 -2.69 -24.74
C THR A 45 -9.92 -1.75 -23.70
N GLY A 46 -9.02 -2.28 -22.87
CA GLY A 46 -8.37 -1.54 -21.81
C GLY A 46 -7.22 -0.65 -22.25
N THR A 47 -6.70 -0.88 -23.48
CA THR A 47 -5.55 -0.15 -24.04
C THR A 47 -5.75 0.16 -25.51
N ASP A 48 -4.97 1.13 -26.03
CA ASP A 48 -4.92 1.42 -27.48
C ASP A 48 -4.16 0.35 -28.29
N ALA A 49 -3.39 -0.48 -27.63
CA ALA A 49 -2.60 -1.53 -28.29
C ALA A 49 -3.43 -2.77 -28.68
N GLU A 50 -4.64 -2.89 -28.17
CA GLU A 50 -5.50 -4.05 -28.42
C GLU A 50 -6.34 -3.89 -29.69
N PRO A 51 -6.60 -4.99 -30.43
CA PRO A 51 -7.50 -4.94 -31.57
C PRO A 51 -8.91 -4.46 -31.19
N GLY A 52 -9.44 -3.48 -31.92
CA GLY A 52 -10.76 -2.91 -31.64
C GLY A 52 -10.78 -1.83 -30.58
N ALA A 53 -9.63 -1.23 -30.28
CA ALA A 53 -9.44 -0.21 -29.25
C ALA A 53 -10.21 1.10 -29.45
N GLY A 54 -10.86 1.29 -30.59
CA GLY A 54 -11.58 2.52 -30.92
C GLY A 54 -12.73 2.83 -29.95
N GLU A 55 -13.03 4.11 -29.83
CA GLU A 55 -14.16 4.64 -29.06
C GLU A 55 -15.48 4.10 -29.60
N ARG A 56 -16.33 3.61 -28.69
CA ARG A 56 -17.65 3.01 -29.02
C ARG A 56 -18.83 3.91 -28.71
N GLY A 57 -18.63 4.89 -27.87
CA GLY A 57 -19.67 5.85 -27.50
C GLY A 57 -19.13 6.98 -26.67
N VAL A 58 -19.74 8.15 -26.80
CA VAL A 58 -19.46 9.35 -26.02
C VAL A 58 -20.78 9.83 -25.43
N HIS A 59 -20.82 10.04 -24.13
CA HIS A 59 -22.02 10.45 -23.43
C HIS A 59 -21.74 11.63 -22.53
N GLU A 60 -22.56 12.68 -22.65
CA GLU A 60 -22.43 13.91 -21.88
C GLU A 60 -23.02 13.72 -20.48
N LEU A 61 -22.25 14.07 -19.45
CA LEU A 61 -22.72 14.05 -18.06
C LEU A 61 -23.45 15.35 -17.74
N HIS A 62 -24.41 15.26 -16.84
CA HIS A 62 -25.14 16.41 -16.31
C HIS A 62 -24.54 16.84 -14.97
N ARG A 63 -24.46 18.16 -14.76
CA ARG A 63 -23.98 18.72 -13.50
C ARG A 63 -25.06 18.56 -12.42
N GLU A 64 -24.68 17.93 -11.33
CA GLU A 64 -25.48 17.79 -10.12
C GLU A 64 -25.04 18.75 -9.00
N ALA A 65 -25.60 18.60 -7.81
CA ALA A 65 -25.16 19.31 -6.61
C ALA A 65 -23.73 18.92 -6.22
N ASP A 66 -23.13 19.71 -5.34
CA ASP A 66 -21.85 19.43 -4.67
C ASP A 66 -20.66 19.17 -5.62
N GLY A 67 -20.73 19.74 -6.85
CA GLY A 67 -19.65 19.67 -7.83
C GLY A 67 -19.54 18.34 -8.57
N VAL A 68 -20.55 17.50 -8.48
CA VAL A 68 -20.61 16.21 -9.16
C VAL A 68 -21.17 16.36 -10.57
N TRP A 69 -20.68 15.53 -11.47
CA TRP A 69 -21.21 15.29 -12.82
C TRP A 69 -21.64 13.84 -12.91
N ALA A 70 -22.83 13.57 -13.44
CA ALA A 70 -23.39 12.22 -13.49
C ALA A 70 -24.14 11.93 -14.78
N ILE A 71 -24.20 10.64 -15.15
CA ILE A 71 -25.08 10.09 -16.18
C ILE A 71 -25.46 8.66 -15.82
N THR A 72 -26.68 8.29 -16.17
CA THR A 72 -27.17 6.91 -16.12
C THR A 72 -27.29 6.36 -17.54
N LEU A 73 -26.59 5.28 -17.82
CA LEU A 73 -26.68 4.56 -19.11
C LEU A 73 -27.42 3.23 -18.91
N PRO A 74 -28.22 2.79 -19.92
CA PRO A 74 -28.97 1.54 -19.82
C PRO A 74 -28.06 0.30 -19.81
N GLY A 75 -28.42 -0.68 -19.02
CA GLY A 75 -27.78 -1.98 -18.92
C GLY A 75 -26.60 -2.03 -17.95
N ASN A 76 -26.28 -3.25 -17.54
CA ASN A 76 -25.05 -3.54 -16.79
C ASN A 76 -23.86 -3.53 -17.74
N LEU A 77 -23.07 -2.46 -17.71
CA LEU A 77 -21.91 -2.27 -18.60
C LEU A 77 -20.63 -2.95 -18.10
N HIS A 78 -20.71 -3.93 -17.19
CA HIS A 78 -19.53 -4.68 -16.74
C HIS A 78 -18.67 -5.17 -17.91
N GLY A 79 -17.36 -4.97 -17.78
CA GLY A 79 -16.36 -5.30 -18.82
C GLY A 79 -16.18 -4.20 -19.88
N THR A 80 -16.98 -3.14 -19.87
CA THR A 80 -16.76 -1.97 -20.71
C THR A 80 -15.68 -1.09 -20.09
N TYR A 81 -14.71 -0.66 -20.91
CA TYR A 81 -13.68 0.28 -20.49
C TYR A 81 -14.11 1.71 -20.76
N TYR A 82 -13.60 2.65 -19.99
CA TYR A 82 -13.99 4.06 -20.10
C TYR A 82 -12.92 5.04 -19.66
N LEU A 83 -13.01 6.27 -20.18
CA LEU A 83 -12.30 7.47 -19.74
C LEU A 83 -13.27 8.63 -19.62
N TYR A 84 -12.91 9.62 -18.79
CA TYR A 84 -13.61 10.90 -18.81
C TYR A 84 -12.80 11.92 -19.64
N ARG A 85 -13.51 12.81 -20.38
CA ARG A 85 -12.96 14.07 -20.88
C ARG A 85 -13.57 15.20 -20.08
N VAL A 86 -12.72 15.95 -19.40
CA VAL A 86 -13.10 17.06 -18.52
C VAL A 86 -12.73 18.36 -19.22
N TYR A 87 -13.72 19.22 -19.44
CA TYR A 87 -13.57 20.51 -20.12
C TYR A 87 -13.57 21.63 -19.10
N PHE A 88 -12.67 22.60 -19.26
CA PHE A 88 -12.50 23.73 -18.35
C PHE A 88 -12.84 25.06 -19.00
N PRO A 89 -13.24 26.11 -18.20
CA PRO A 89 -13.61 27.43 -18.72
C PRO A 89 -12.52 28.13 -19.54
N ASP A 90 -11.25 27.76 -19.35
CA ASP A 90 -10.11 28.33 -20.10
C ASP A 90 -9.87 27.64 -21.46
N GLY A 91 -10.76 26.72 -21.86
CA GLY A 91 -10.71 25.99 -23.12
C GLY A 91 -9.85 24.74 -23.10
N ARG A 92 -9.19 24.40 -21.97
CA ARG A 92 -8.47 23.13 -21.84
C ARG A 92 -9.43 21.96 -21.77
N MET A 93 -9.01 20.81 -22.31
CA MET A 93 -9.63 19.51 -22.13
C MET A 93 -8.57 18.55 -21.56
N GLN A 94 -8.97 17.75 -20.59
CA GLN A 94 -8.15 16.67 -20.01
C GLN A 94 -8.87 15.34 -20.17
N GLU A 95 -8.17 14.35 -20.73
CA GLU A 95 -8.64 12.97 -20.73
C GLU A 95 -8.07 12.27 -19.49
N VAL A 96 -8.92 11.63 -18.69
CA VAL A 96 -8.54 11.10 -17.37
C VAL A 96 -9.14 9.72 -17.13
N VAL A 97 -8.37 8.86 -16.46
CA VAL A 97 -8.91 7.67 -15.80
C VAL A 97 -9.71 8.12 -14.59
N ASP A 98 -10.80 7.45 -14.31
CA ASP A 98 -11.63 7.74 -13.16
C ASP A 98 -10.83 7.58 -11.85
N PRO A 99 -10.72 8.61 -11.00
CA PRO A 99 -10.07 8.47 -9.69
C PRO A 99 -10.66 7.38 -8.79
N TYR A 100 -11.94 7.05 -8.98
CA TYR A 100 -12.64 5.99 -8.27
C TYR A 100 -12.76 4.69 -9.08
N ALA A 101 -11.98 4.51 -10.16
CA ALA A 101 -11.93 3.26 -10.89
C ALA A 101 -11.59 2.10 -9.94
N ARG A 102 -12.33 0.99 -10.05
CA ARG A 102 -12.16 -0.23 -9.23
C ARG A 102 -11.42 -1.33 -9.98
N SER A 103 -11.22 -1.14 -11.25
CA SER A 103 -10.39 -1.94 -12.14
C SER A 103 -10.02 -1.14 -13.37
N THR A 104 -8.95 -1.57 -14.04
CA THR A 104 -8.44 -0.96 -15.28
C THR A 104 -8.01 -2.04 -16.26
N GLY A 105 -7.80 -1.64 -17.52
CA GLY A 105 -7.00 -2.43 -18.45
C GLY A 105 -5.51 -2.36 -18.14
N ALA A 106 -4.72 -3.03 -18.96
CA ALA A 106 -3.27 -3.10 -18.78
C ALA A 106 -2.63 -1.70 -18.72
N ASN A 107 -1.62 -1.58 -17.84
CA ASN A 107 -0.89 -0.33 -17.56
C ASN A 107 -1.79 0.81 -17.06
N GLY A 108 -2.96 0.50 -16.49
CA GLY A 108 -3.85 1.49 -15.89
C GLY A 108 -4.44 2.51 -16.86
N GLN A 109 -4.45 2.25 -18.19
CA GLN A 109 -4.76 3.25 -19.22
C GLN A 109 -6.23 3.64 -19.29
N ARG A 110 -7.16 2.71 -19.01
CA ARG A 110 -8.61 2.95 -19.02
C ARG A 110 -9.25 2.28 -17.82
N GLY A 111 -10.15 2.98 -17.14
CA GLY A 111 -11.01 2.38 -16.13
C GLY A 111 -11.91 1.31 -16.75
N MET A 112 -12.25 0.28 -15.98
CA MET A 112 -13.23 -0.74 -16.38
C MET A 112 -14.46 -0.66 -15.48
N VAL A 113 -15.65 -0.67 -16.07
CA VAL A 113 -16.91 -0.83 -15.32
C VAL A 113 -16.90 -2.23 -14.70
N LEU A 114 -16.87 -2.30 -13.38
CA LEU A 114 -16.71 -3.53 -12.62
C LEU A 114 -17.95 -3.84 -11.77
N ASP A 115 -18.66 -4.91 -12.13
CA ASP A 115 -19.60 -5.57 -11.24
C ASP A 115 -18.81 -6.52 -10.32
N LEU A 116 -18.67 -6.14 -9.07
CA LEU A 116 -17.88 -6.86 -8.07
C LEU A 116 -18.38 -8.28 -7.80
N THR A 117 -19.64 -8.58 -8.06
CA THR A 117 -20.22 -9.93 -7.90
C THR A 117 -19.67 -10.88 -8.95
N ARG A 118 -19.37 -10.38 -10.16
CA ARG A 118 -18.83 -11.15 -11.28
C ARG A 118 -17.32 -11.39 -11.17
N ALA A 119 -16.62 -10.59 -10.36
CA ALA A 119 -15.19 -10.71 -10.08
C ALA A 119 -14.91 -11.37 -8.72
N ALA A 120 -15.84 -12.10 -8.16
CA ALA A 120 -15.66 -12.88 -6.94
C ALA A 120 -15.03 -14.25 -7.28
N PRO A 121 -13.97 -14.69 -6.57
CA PRO A 121 -13.49 -16.08 -6.68
C PRO A 121 -14.48 -17.03 -5.98
N GLU A 122 -14.37 -18.32 -6.29
CA GLU A 122 -15.18 -19.35 -5.65
C GLU A 122 -15.04 -19.31 -4.12
N GLY A 123 -16.16 -19.29 -3.41
CA GLY A 123 -16.22 -19.28 -1.94
C GLY A 123 -15.96 -17.92 -1.31
N TRP A 124 -15.89 -16.84 -2.10
CA TRP A 124 -15.62 -15.47 -1.57
C TRP A 124 -16.67 -15.00 -0.55
N ASP A 125 -17.94 -15.33 -0.76
CA ASP A 125 -19.02 -14.93 0.16
C ASP A 125 -18.91 -15.57 1.55
N ALA A 126 -18.14 -16.67 1.67
CA ALA A 126 -17.86 -17.33 2.93
C ALA A 126 -16.51 -16.90 3.56
N ASP A 127 -15.75 -16.03 2.88
CA ASP A 127 -14.49 -15.54 3.41
C ASP A 127 -14.70 -14.66 4.63
N ALA A 128 -13.89 -14.88 5.66
CA ALA A 128 -13.94 -14.12 6.91
C ALA A 128 -12.54 -13.84 7.44
N ARG A 129 -12.37 -12.63 7.96
CA ARG A 129 -11.13 -12.24 8.63
C ARG A 129 -10.80 -13.20 9.78
N PRO A 130 -9.55 -13.64 9.92
CA PRO A 130 -9.15 -14.47 11.05
C PRO A 130 -9.22 -13.68 12.36
N VAL A 131 -9.71 -14.32 13.43
CA VAL A 131 -9.77 -13.71 14.75
C VAL A 131 -8.43 -13.89 15.44
N ILE A 132 -7.61 -12.84 15.45
CA ILE A 132 -6.27 -12.85 16.02
C ILE A 132 -6.22 -11.96 17.27
N PRO A 133 -6.04 -12.54 18.48
CA PRO A 133 -6.00 -11.75 19.70
C PRO A 133 -4.76 -10.83 19.73
N PRO A 134 -4.84 -9.64 20.36
CA PRO A 134 -3.76 -8.65 20.31
C PRO A 134 -2.38 -9.17 20.72
N HIS A 135 -2.31 -10.08 21.69
CA HIS A 135 -1.06 -10.64 22.20
C HIS A 135 -0.41 -11.69 21.27
N ALA A 136 -1.14 -12.16 20.26
CA ALA A 136 -0.65 -13.11 19.27
C ALA A 136 -0.32 -12.44 17.92
N ARG A 137 -0.45 -11.12 17.83
CA ARG A 137 -0.21 -10.39 16.59
C ARG A 137 1.27 -10.26 16.31
N SER A 138 1.65 -10.59 15.10
CA SER A 138 2.97 -10.37 14.50
C SER A 138 2.81 -10.14 13.00
N VAL A 139 3.75 -9.45 12.39
CA VAL A 139 3.71 -9.09 10.96
C VAL A 139 4.93 -9.65 10.26
N TRP A 140 4.72 -10.19 9.08
CA TRP A 140 5.75 -10.62 8.15
C TRP A 140 5.56 -9.89 6.81
N GLU A 141 6.54 -9.08 6.41
CA GLU A 141 6.47 -8.25 5.21
C GLU A 141 7.03 -8.96 4.01
N VAL A 142 6.32 -8.92 2.88
CA VAL A 142 6.76 -9.51 1.62
C VAL A 142 6.25 -8.75 0.40
N HIS A 143 7.02 -8.75 -0.67
CA HIS A 143 6.58 -8.33 -2.01
C HIS A 143 5.90 -9.51 -2.71
N VAL A 144 4.81 -9.24 -3.46
CA VAL A 144 4.04 -10.31 -4.14
C VAL A 144 4.91 -11.14 -5.09
N ALA A 145 5.78 -10.50 -5.87
CA ALA A 145 6.66 -11.23 -6.77
C ALA A 145 7.70 -12.06 -6.01
N ASP A 146 8.34 -11.50 -4.97
CA ASP A 146 9.38 -12.19 -4.18
C ASP A 146 8.86 -13.49 -3.54
N PHE A 147 7.57 -13.53 -3.23
CA PHE A 147 6.97 -14.67 -2.54
C PHE A 147 7.12 -15.99 -3.29
N SER A 148 7.08 -15.96 -4.64
CA SER A 148 7.00 -17.21 -5.41
C SER A 148 7.71 -17.18 -6.77
N ALA A 149 8.40 -16.09 -7.13
CA ALA A 149 9.02 -15.95 -8.47
C ALA A 149 10.15 -16.95 -8.72
N ASP A 150 10.87 -17.39 -7.69
CA ASP A 150 11.94 -18.39 -7.84
C ASP A 150 11.40 -19.68 -8.47
N ALA A 151 12.11 -20.18 -9.49
CA ALA A 151 11.76 -21.41 -10.18
C ALA A 151 11.69 -22.63 -9.24
N ARG A 152 12.44 -22.59 -8.14
CA ARG A 152 12.52 -23.63 -7.11
C ARG A 152 11.40 -23.54 -6.07
N SER A 153 10.55 -22.51 -6.13
CA SER A 153 9.47 -22.31 -5.15
C SER A 153 8.43 -23.44 -5.10
N GLY A 154 8.40 -24.30 -6.10
CA GLY A 154 7.37 -25.33 -6.25
C GLY A 154 6.05 -24.82 -6.81
N VAL A 155 5.92 -23.49 -6.99
CA VAL A 155 4.74 -22.89 -7.60
C VAL A 155 4.77 -23.11 -9.12
N ARG A 156 3.61 -23.41 -9.72
CA ARG A 156 3.49 -23.59 -11.17
C ARG A 156 3.92 -22.32 -11.92
N PRO A 157 4.59 -22.46 -13.07
CA PRO A 157 5.24 -21.33 -13.76
C PRO A 157 4.34 -20.12 -14.01
N GLU A 158 3.08 -20.33 -14.40
CA GLU A 158 2.11 -19.29 -14.73
C GLU A 158 1.61 -18.48 -13.51
N TRP A 159 1.87 -18.96 -12.28
CA TRP A 159 1.48 -18.30 -11.02
C TRP A 159 2.66 -17.71 -10.25
N ARG A 160 3.89 -17.96 -10.69
CA ARG A 160 5.09 -17.43 -10.03
C ARG A 160 5.11 -15.90 -10.08
N GLY A 161 5.37 -15.28 -8.93
CA GLY A 161 5.36 -13.83 -8.80
C GLY A 161 3.99 -13.16 -8.95
N LYS A 162 2.91 -13.94 -8.89
CA LYS A 162 1.53 -13.48 -9.08
C LYS A 162 0.69 -13.67 -7.81
N PHE A 163 -0.47 -13.00 -7.74
CA PHE A 163 -1.46 -13.23 -6.69
C PHE A 163 -1.79 -14.71 -6.51
N MET A 164 -1.91 -15.43 -7.62
CA MET A 164 -2.21 -16.86 -7.61
C MET A 164 -1.12 -17.72 -6.97
N GLY A 165 0.12 -17.25 -6.89
CA GLY A 165 1.21 -17.93 -6.18
C GLY A 165 0.92 -18.17 -4.70
N PHE A 166 0.12 -17.31 -4.07
CA PHE A 166 -0.34 -17.46 -2.68
C PHE A 166 -1.42 -18.53 -2.50
N THR A 167 -2.06 -18.99 -3.57
CA THR A 167 -3.20 -19.92 -3.51
C THR A 167 -2.78 -21.37 -3.65
N GLN A 168 -1.57 -21.66 -4.14
CA GLN A 168 -1.12 -23.02 -4.37
C GLN A 168 -0.74 -23.69 -3.04
N PRO A 169 -1.42 -24.77 -2.63
CA PRO A 169 -1.09 -25.50 -1.42
C PRO A 169 0.12 -26.41 -1.61
N ASP A 170 0.70 -26.84 -0.48
CA ASP A 170 1.67 -27.94 -0.36
C ASP A 170 2.93 -27.78 -1.23
N THR A 171 3.32 -26.53 -1.51
CA THR A 171 4.56 -26.24 -2.24
C THR A 171 5.79 -26.56 -1.39
N THR A 172 6.82 -27.13 -2.05
CA THR A 172 8.11 -27.45 -1.44
C THR A 172 9.25 -27.07 -2.38
N LEU A 173 10.43 -26.85 -1.84
CA LEU A 173 11.62 -26.46 -2.58
C LEU A 173 11.96 -27.55 -3.62
N ASP A 174 12.03 -27.16 -4.89
CA ASP A 174 12.23 -28.07 -6.03
C ASP A 174 11.22 -29.26 -6.07
N GLY A 175 10.09 -29.15 -5.37
CA GLY A 175 9.11 -30.25 -5.27
C GLY A 175 9.60 -31.46 -4.48
N ASP A 176 10.54 -31.26 -3.56
CA ASP A 176 11.20 -32.35 -2.80
C ASP A 176 10.30 -33.02 -1.73
N GLY A 177 9.14 -32.42 -1.44
CA GLY A 177 8.19 -32.94 -0.43
C GLY A 177 8.65 -32.77 1.03
N ALA A 178 9.80 -32.16 1.27
CA ALA A 178 10.42 -32.08 2.59
C ALA A 178 10.58 -30.64 3.11
N HIS A 179 10.87 -29.70 2.22
CA HIS A 179 11.16 -28.32 2.59
C HIS A 179 10.01 -27.40 2.15
N PRO A 180 9.08 -27.02 3.05
CA PRO A 180 7.93 -26.19 2.72
C PRO A 180 8.35 -24.83 2.14
N THR A 181 7.62 -24.34 1.15
CA THR A 181 7.79 -23.01 0.57
C THR A 181 6.47 -22.24 0.58
N CYS A 182 6.50 -20.96 0.26
CA CYS A 182 5.32 -20.11 0.06
C CYS A 182 4.29 -20.23 1.21
N LEU A 183 3.01 -20.44 0.90
CA LEU A 183 1.95 -20.53 1.91
C LEU A 183 2.17 -21.67 2.91
N ASN A 184 2.74 -22.77 2.44
CA ASN A 184 3.03 -23.93 3.30
C ASN A 184 4.14 -23.61 4.32
N TYR A 185 5.14 -22.82 3.93
CA TYR A 185 6.16 -22.30 4.84
C TYR A 185 5.56 -21.35 5.88
N LEU A 186 4.70 -20.39 5.47
CA LEU A 186 4.08 -19.42 6.37
C LEU A 186 3.24 -20.08 7.47
N LYS A 187 2.52 -21.17 7.15
CA LYS A 187 1.78 -21.96 8.15
C LYS A 187 2.67 -22.49 9.28
N GLY A 188 3.91 -22.81 8.97
CA GLY A 188 4.90 -23.30 9.93
C GLY A 188 5.66 -22.21 10.68
N LEU A 189 5.74 -21.01 10.12
CA LEU A 189 6.53 -19.89 10.68
C LEU A 189 5.89 -19.32 11.96
N GLY A 190 4.56 -19.35 12.07
CA GLY A 190 3.86 -18.89 13.27
C GLY A 190 3.60 -17.37 13.32
N VAL A 191 3.79 -16.65 12.21
CA VAL A 191 3.35 -15.26 12.09
C VAL A 191 1.83 -15.17 11.97
N SER A 192 1.26 -14.04 12.34
CA SER A 192 -0.20 -13.87 12.34
C SER A 192 -0.73 -13.07 11.16
N HIS A 193 0.08 -12.17 10.62
CA HIS A 193 -0.30 -11.32 9.49
C HIS A 193 0.81 -11.29 8.45
N VAL A 194 0.39 -11.20 7.19
CA VAL A 194 1.27 -10.92 6.05
C VAL A 194 1.03 -9.49 5.61
N GLN A 195 2.06 -8.64 5.70
CA GLN A 195 2.05 -7.32 5.07
C GLN A 195 2.56 -7.45 3.65
N LEU A 196 1.73 -7.07 2.71
CA LEU A 196 2.08 -7.01 1.30
C LEU A 196 2.58 -5.60 0.97
N GLN A 197 3.78 -5.45 0.41
CA GLN A 197 4.20 -4.23 -0.26
C GLN A 197 3.13 -3.81 -1.27
N PRO A 198 3.10 -2.55 -1.76
CA PRO A 198 1.94 -2.04 -2.48
C PRO A 198 1.37 -2.99 -3.53
N ILE A 199 0.08 -3.27 -3.44
CA ILE A 199 -0.66 -4.17 -4.35
C ILE A 199 -1.70 -3.43 -5.19
N PHE A 200 -1.83 -2.11 -5.06
CA PHE A 200 -2.61 -1.30 -5.98
C PHE A 200 -1.78 -0.94 -7.22
N ASP A 201 -2.46 -0.53 -8.27
CA ASP A 201 -1.90 -0.21 -9.58
C ASP A 201 -0.86 0.92 -9.49
N TYR A 202 0.35 0.66 -9.97
CA TYR A 202 1.50 1.56 -9.95
C TYR A 202 2.14 1.71 -11.34
N ALA A 203 2.93 2.79 -11.54
CA ALA A 203 3.18 3.35 -12.86
C ALA A 203 4.33 2.72 -13.67
N THR A 204 5.34 2.16 -13.01
CA THR A 204 6.65 1.94 -13.67
C THR A 204 6.97 0.49 -14.03
N VAL A 205 5.97 -0.38 -14.02
CA VAL A 205 6.07 -1.76 -14.55
C VAL A 205 5.19 -1.88 -15.78
N ASP A 206 5.71 -2.47 -16.86
CA ASP A 206 4.91 -2.77 -18.04
C ASP A 206 4.17 -4.11 -17.84
N GLU A 207 2.91 -4.02 -17.46
CA GLU A 207 2.05 -5.18 -17.20
C GLU A 207 1.87 -6.11 -18.41
N THR A 208 2.09 -5.60 -19.63
CA THR A 208 1.86 -6.37 -20.87
C THR A 208 3.01 -7.33 -21.18
N ARG A 209 4.10 -7.24 -20.44
CA ARG A 209 5.32 -8.03 -20.68
C ARG A 209 5.60 -8.97 -19.50
N PRO A 210 5.92 -10.24 -19.76
CA PRO A 210 6.29 -11.19 -18.70
C PRO A 210 7.53 -10.74 -17.89
N ASP A 211 8.42 -9.97 -18.55
CA ASP A 211 9.65 -9.37 -18.00
C ASP A 211 9.53 -7.86 -17.85
N GLY A 212 8.32 -7.35 -17.62
CA GLY A 212 7.96 -5.92 -17.61
C GLY A 212 8.67 -5.06 -16.57
N GLY A 213 9.47 -5.68 -15.74
CA GLY A 213 10.28 -5.06 -14.70
C GLY A 213 9.88 -5.47 -13.29
N TYR A 214 10.69 -5.05 -12.34
CA TYR A 214 10.43 -5.16 -10.91
C TYR A 214 10.39 -3.77 -10.31
N ASN A 215 9.41 -3.52 -9.45
CA ASN A 215 9.34 -2.31 -8.63
C ASN A 215 8.63 -2.66 -7.33
N TRP A 216 9.03 -2.03 -6.23
CA TRP A 216 8.33 -2.22 -4.94
C TRP A 216 6.88 -1.70 -4.96
N GLY A 217 6.54 -0.77 -5.88
CA GLY A 217 5.17 -0.26 -6.05
C GLY A 217 4.88 1.07 -5.34
N TYR A 218 5.91 1.83 -4.93
CA TYR A 218 5.73 3.15 -4.29
C TYR A 218 5.62 4.30 -5.30
N ASP A 219 5.06 4.02 -6.47
CA ASP A 219 4.76 4.97 -7.55
C ASP A 219 3.28 4.86 -7.98
N PRO A 220 2.34 5.25 -7.08
CA PRO A 220 0.91 5.00 -7.23
C PRO A 220 0.31 5.66 -8.47
N GLN A 221 -0.55 4.92 -9.19
CA GLN A 221 -1.28 5.39 -10.36
C GLN A 221 -2.80 5.36 -10.14
N ASN A 222 -3.38 4.20 -9.83
CA ASN A 222 -4.81 4.02 -9.59
C ASN A 222 -5.06 3.35 -8.22
N TYR A 223 -5.41 4.13 -7.21
CA TYR A 223 -5.42 3.72 -5.79
C TYR A 223 -6.43 2.63 -5.41
N ASN A 224 -7.48 2.43 -6.21
CA ASN A 224 -8.55 1.46 -5.92
C ASN A 224 -8.51 0.23 -6.85
N VAL A 225 -7.44 0.06 -7.60
CA VAL A 225 -7.25 -0.99 -8.60
C VAL A 225 -6.12 -1.91 -8.15
N PRO A 226 -6.30 -3.24 -8.12
CA PRO A 226 -5.17 -4.16 -7.90
C PRO A 226 -4.16 -4.10 -9.03
N GLU A 227 -2.88 -4.23 -8.71
CA GLU A 227 -1.77 -4.21 -9.66
C GLU A 227 -1.89 -5.32 -10.71
N GLY A 228 -1.78 -4.93 -11.98
CA GLY A 228 -1.98 -5.87 -13.09
C GLY A 228 -0.79 -6.76 -13.37
N SER A 229 0.44 -6.34 -13.03
CA SER A 229 1.62 -7.20 -13.18
C SER A 229 1.57 -8.43 -12.27
N PHE A 230 0.76 -8.39 -11.20
CA PHE A 230 0.52 -9.52 -10.31
C PHE A 230 -0.66 -10.41 -10.75
N ALA A 231 -1.42 -10.03 -11.78
CA ALA A 231 -2.46 -10.86 -12.36
C ALA A 231 -1.90 -11.81 -13.43
N THR A 232 -2.58 -12.92 -13.67
CA THR A 232 -2.23 -13.85 -14.77
C THR A 232 -2.61 -13.29 -16.14
N ASP A 233 -3.57 -12.38 -16.18
CA ASP A 233 -4.00 -11.65 -17.38
C ASP A 233 -4.25 -10.18 -17.05
N PRO A 234 -3.35 -9.27 -17.43
CA PRO A 234 -3.49 -7.84 -17.17
C PRO A 234 -4.48 -7.12 -18.11
N PHE A 235 -4.83 -7.71 -19.26
CA PHE A 235 -5.70 -7.09 -20.25
C PHE A 235 -7.18 -7.13 -19.84
N HIS A 236 -7.59 -8.17 -19.10
CA HIS A 236 -8.95 -8.32 -18.60
C HIS A 236 -9.05 -7.90 -17.14
N GLY A 237 -9.52 -6.67 -16.90
CA GLY A 237 -9.49 -6.03 -15.60
C GLY A 237 -10.15 -6.82 -14.46
N GLU A 238 -11.17 -7.65 -14.73
CA GLU A 238 -11.79 -8.50 -13.71
C GLU A 238 -10.83 -9.58 -13.18
N VAL A 239 -9.80 -9.98 -13.93
CA VAL A 239 -8.85 -11.02 -13.52
C VAL A 239 -8.04 -10.56 -12.32
N ARG A 240 -7.46 -9.35 -12.39
CA ARG A 240 -6.67 -8.78 -11.27
C ARG A 240 -7.48 -8.69 -9.97
N VAL A 241 -8.76 -8.34 -10.06
CA VAL A 241 -9.65 -8.25 -8.91
C VAL A 241 -9.95 -9.63 -8.31
N ARG A 242 -10.31 -10.59 -9.17
CA ARG A 242 -10.61 -11.96 -8.75
C ARG A 242 -9.40 -12.66 -8.12
N GLU A 243 -8.22 -12.50 -8.72
CA GLU A 243 -7.00 -13.13 -8.23
C GLU A 243 -6.47 -12.50 -6.93
N CYS A 244 -6.54 -11.16 -6.80
CA CYS A 244 -6.23 -10.49 -5.53
C CYS A 244 -7.15 -10.97 -4.39
N ARG A 245 -8.46 -11.10 -4.64
CA ARG A 245 -9.39 -11.69 -3.67
C ARG A 245 -9.09 -13.15 -3.36
N ALA A 246 -8.70 -13.94 -4.37
CA ALA A 246 -8.32 -15.34 -4.18
C ALA A 246 -7.09 -15.49 -3.29
N MET A 247 -6.10 -14.59 -3.44
CA MET A 247 -4.92 -14.51 -2.57
C MET A 247 -5.33 -14.24 -1.12
N VAL A 248 -6.14 -13.18 -0.88
CA VAL A 248 -6.61 -12.83 0.46
C VAL A 248 -7.36 -14.00 1.10
N ALA A 249 -8.30 -14.61 0.38
CA ALA A 249 -9.05 -15.77 0.89
C ALA A 249 -8.15 -16.98 1.18
N ALA A 250 -7.07 -17.18 0.42
CA ALA A 250 -6.10 -18.25 0.71
C ALA A 250 -5.32 -18.00 2.00
N LEU A 251 -4.90 -16.77 2.25
CA LEU A 251 -4.24 -16.35 3.49
C LEU A 251 -5.19 -16.47 4.69
N HIS A 252 -6.44 -16.02 4.57
CA HIS A 252 -7.46 -16.17 5.62
C HIS A 252 -7.73 -17.63 5.97
N ARG A 253 -7.89 -18.51 4.97
CA ARG A 253 -8.04 -19.97 5.21
C ARG A 253 -6.82 -20.58 5.90
N ALA A 254 -5.65 -19.98 5.74
CA ALA A 254 -4.44 -20.38 6.49
C ALA A 254 -4.36 -19.79 7.90
N GLY A 255 -5.35 -18.97 8.32
CA GLY A 255 -5.37 -18.30 9.61
C GLY A 255 -4.52 -17.03 9.67
N LEU A 256 -4.12 -16.49 8.52
CA LEU A 256 -3.26 -15.31 8.38
C LEU A 256 -4.08 -14.08 7.99
N GLY A 257 -3.97 -12.99 8.74
CA GLY A 257 -4.49 -11.70 8.35
C GLY A 257 -3.65 -11.05 7.25
N VAL A 258 -4.25 -10.16 6.45
CA VAL A 258 -3.60 -9.47 5.35
C VAL A 258 -3.52 -7.98 5.63
N ILE A 259 -2.31 -7.43 5.62
CA ILE A 259 -2.05 -6.01 5.75
C ILE A 259 -1.61 -5.46 4.39
N MET A 260 -2.24 -4.38 3.98
CA MET A 260 -1.90 -3.69 2.74
C MET A 260 -1.01 -2.48 3.04
N ASP A 261 0.10 -2.39 2.35
CA ASP A 261 0.93 -1.20 2.31
C ASP A 261 0.31 -0.17 1.37
N VAL A 262 0.08 1.05 1.86
CA VAL A 262 -0.64 2.10 1.14
C VAL A 262 0.17 3.39 1.04
N VAL A 263 0.15 4.00 -0.14
CA VAL A 263 0.95 5.18 -0.50
C VAL A 263 0.02 6.35 -0.84
N TYR A 264 -0.69 6.87 0.17
CA TYR A 264 -1.55 8.06 -0.02
C TYR A 264 -0.80 9.38 0.18
N ASN A 265 0.46 9.31 0.54
CA ASN A 265 1.29 10.49 0.80
C ASN A 265 1.59 11.30 -0.46
N HIS A 266 1.61 10.68 -1.66
CA HIS A 266 1.92 11.38 -2.91
C HIS A 266 1.25 10.76 -4.13
N THR A 267 1.19 11.50 -5.23
CA THR A 267 0.96 11.01 -6.58
C THR A 267 2.29 10.94 -7.32
N TYR A 268 2.56 9.85 -8.05
CA TYR A 268 3.81 9.70 -8.80
C TYR A 268 3.91 10.75 -9.92
N TYR A 269 2.86 10.91 -10.71
CA TYR A 269 2.81 11.93 -11.76
C TYR A 269 2.24 13.25 -11.23
N SER A 270 2.86 14.36 -11.63
CA SER A 270 2.31 15.71 -11.38
C SER A 270 0.98 15.96 -12.08
N GLU A 271 0.70 15.22 -13.15
CA GLU A 271 -0.56 15.20 -13.90
C GLU A 271 -1.30 13.88 -13.68
N SER A 272 -1.46 13.48 -12.43
CA SER A 272 -2.23 12.30 -12.04
C SER A 272 -3.69 12.41 -12.47
N CYS A 273 -4.42 11.29 -12.48
CA CYS A 273 -5.88 11.30 -12.72
C CYS A 273 -6.61 12.26 -11.78
N LEU A 274 -6.16 12.37 -10.54
CA LEU A 274 -6.68 13.31 -9.54
C LEU A 274 -6.48 14.76 -9.98
N GLU A 275 -5.23 15.16 -10.25
CA GLU A 275 -4.90 16.54 -10.61
C GLU A 275 -5.52 16.97 -11.94
N ARG A 276 -5.72 16.02 -12.88
CA ARG A 276 -6.39 16.29 -14.16
C ARG A 276 -7.91 16.51 -14.01
N THR A 277 -8.56 15.95 -12.97
CA THR A 277 -9.99 16.18 -12.73
C THR A 277 -10.28 17.53 -12.10
N VAL A 278 -9.43 17.98 -11.14
CA VAL A 278 -9.56 19.26 -10.46
C VAL A 278 -8.18 19.89 -10.28
N PRO A 279 -7.68 20.58 -11.31
CA PRO A 279 -6.33 21.15 -11.29
C PRO A 279 -6.06 22.07 -10.12
N GLY A 280 -4.98 21.79 -9.38
CA GLY A 280 -4.53 22.58 -8.24
C GLY A 280 -5.23 22.23 -6.92
N TYR A 281 -6.12 21.24 -6.90
CA TYR A 281 -6.82 20.86 -5.67
C TYR A 281 -6.13 19.71 -4.90
N TRP A 282 -5.65 18.70 -5.57
CA TRP A 282 -5.27 17.44 -4.93
C TRP A 282 -3.88 17.47 -4.30
N ASN A 283 -2.92 18.15 -4.95
CA ASN A 283 -1.54 18.18 -4.49
C ASN A 283 -1.21 19.44 -3.71
N ARG A 284 -0.41 19.28 -2.64
CA ARG A 284 0.15 20.40 -1.87
C ARG A 284 1.09 21.23 -2.71
N ARG A 285 1.11 22.53 -2.43
CA ARG A 285 1.98 23.47 -3.13
C ARG A 285 2.66 24.41 -2.15
N TRP A 286 3.89 24.79 -2.50
CA TRP A 286 4.57 25.88 -1.87
C TRP A 286 3.88 27.22 -2.22
N PRO A 287 4.12 28.32 -1.45
CA PRO A 287 3.54 29.62 -1.76
C PRO A 287 3.88 30.17 -3.15
N ASN A 288 4.96 29.70 -3.77
CA ASN A 288 5.34 30.04 -5.14
C ASN A 288 4.57 29.25 -6.22
N GLY A 289 3.68 28.35 -5.82
CA GLY A 289 2.85 27.54 -6.70
C GLY A 289 3.46 26.19 -7.15
N SER A 290 4.74 25.92 -6.86
CA SER A 290 5.33 24.60 -7.14
C SER A 290 4.78 23.53 -6.21
N MET A 291 4.63 22.29 -6.71
CA MET A 291 4.20 21.16 -5.88
C MET A 291 5.26 20.85 -4.82
N THR A 292 4.83 20.40 -3.64
CA THR A 292 5.73 19.86 -2.62
C THR A 292 6.12 18.42 -2.99
N ASN A 293 7.25 17.97 -2.47
CA ASN A 293 7.79 16.63 -2.68
C ASN A 293 8.44 16.13 -1.38
N GLY A 294 7.63 15.97 -0.36
CA GLY A 294 8.07 15.50 0.96
C GLY A 294 8.38 14.01 0.99
N SER A 295 7.89 13.25 0.02
CA SER A 295 8.25 11.85 -0.18
C SER A 295 9.63 11.69 -0.86
N GLY A 296 10.03 12.65 -1.70
CA GLY A 296 11.17 12.51 -2.60
C GLY A 296 10.84 11.74 -3.90
N CYS A 297 9.62 11.20 -4.02
CA CYS A 297 9.21 10.29 -5.10
C CYS A 297 8.08 10.84 -5.98
N GLY A 298 7.42 11.92 -5.57
CA GLY A 298 6.30 12.51 -6.32
C GLY A 298 5.71 13.74 -5.64
N CYS A 299 4.48 14.06 -5.99
CA CYS A 299 3.80 15.26 -5.54
C CYS A 299 2.91 14.95 -4.33
N ASP A 300 3.15 15.57 -3.17
CA ASP A 300 2.41 15.29 -1.94
C ASP A 300 0.91 15.54 -2.11
N LEU A 301 0.09 14.58 -1.64
CA LEU A 301 -1.36 14.77 -1.55
C LEU A 301 -1.70 15.68 -0.36
N ALA A 302 -2.66 16.58 -0.57
CA ALA A 302 -3.12 17.53 0.45
C ALA A 302 -4.21 16.89 1.33
N SER A 303 -3.84 15.91 2.15
CA SER A 303 -4.76 15.11 2.98
C SER A 303 -5.67 15.96 3.87
N GLU A 304 -5.22 17.12 4.27
CA GLU A 304 -5.98 18.11 5.05
C GLU A 304 -7.17 18.70 4.30
N ARG A 305 -7.19 18.65 2.95
CA ARG A 305 -8.32 19.15 2.14
C ARG A 305 -9.50 18.18 2.17
N PRO A 306 -10.76 18.68 2.29
CA PRO A 306 -11.93 17.82 2.58
C PRO A 306 -12.14 16.66 1.59
N MET A 307 -12.04 16.91 0.27
CA MET A 307 -12.25 15.85 -0.72
C MET A 307 -11.04 14.93 -0.89
N VAL A 308 -9.82 15.38 -0.55
CA VAL A 308 -8.64 14.50 -0.50
C VAL A 308 -8.77 13.55 0.69
N ARG A 309 -9.09 14.07 1.88
CA ARG A 309 -9.38 13.24 3.06
C ARG A 309 -10.48 12.23 2.77
N LYS A 310 -11.58 12.68 2.15
CA LYS A 310 -12.66 11.78 1.74
C LYS A 310 -12.17 10.68 0.82
N PHE A 311 -11.40 11.00 -0.21
CA PHE A 311 -10.86 10.03 -1.15
C PHE A 311 -10.02 8.95 -0.44
N ILE A 312 -9.13 9.36 0.46
CA ILE A 312 -8.28 8.43 1.23
C ILE A 312 -9.15 7.53 2.13
N VAL A 313 -10.10 8.11 2.86
CA VAL A 313 -11.03 7.35 3.72
C VAL A 313 -11.87 6.37 2.91
N ASP A 314 -12.43 6.80 1.78
CA ASP A 314 -13.24 5.96 0.90
C ASP A 314 -12.42 4.80 0.33
N SER A 315 -11.17 5.08 -0.08
CA SER A 315 -10.26 4.08 -0.61
C SER A 315 -9.89 3.02 0.44
N VAL A 316 -9.51 3.43 1.65
CA VAL A 316 -9.23 2.50 2.76
C VAL A 316 -10.46 1.65 3.09
N LEU A 317 -11.64 2.26 3.17
CA LEU A 317 -12.90 1.51 3.40
C LEU A 317 -13.22 0.56 2.25
N TYR A 318 -12.94 0.95 1.00
CA TYR A 318 -13.12 0.08 -0.17
C TYR A 318 -12.25 -1.18 -0.05
N TRP A 319 -10.96 -1.04 0.22
CA TRP A 319 -10.06 -2.17 0.41
C TRP A 319 -10.47 -3.05 1.61
N ALA A 320 -10.84 -2.43 2.73
CA ALA A 320 -11.30 -3.16 3.91
C ALA A 320 -12.59 -3.96 3.65
N LYS A 321 -13.55 -3.40 2.91
CA LYS A 321 -14.86 -4.05 2.64
C LYS A 321 -14.80 -5.01 1.47
N THR A 322 -14.10 -4.64 0.39
CA THR A 322 -14.15 -5.33 -0.90
C THR A 322 -13.13 -6.45 -0.99
N TYR A 323 -11.99 -6.31 -0.30
CA TYR A 323 -10.92 -7.29 -0.28
C TYR A 323 -10.68 -7.89 1.12
N HIS A 324 -11.50 -7.54 2.11
CA HIS A 324 -11.42 -7.99 3.50
C HIS A 324 -10.05 -7.76 4.16
N ILE A 325 -9.35 -6.70 3.78
CA ILE A 325 -8.03 -6.35 4.31
C ILE A 325 -8.09 -6.15 5.83
N ASP A 326 -7.14 -6.76 6.57
CA ASP A 326 -7.07 -6.81 8.04
C ASP A 326 -6.20 -5.72 8.65
N GLY A 327 -5.49 -4.97 7.83
CA GLY A 327 -4.67 -3.86 8.30
C GLY A 327 -4.12 -3.00 7.17
N PHE A 328 -3.67 -1.80 7.54
CA PHE A 328 -3.06 -0.85 6.61
C PHE A 328 -1.76 -0.30 7.21
N ARG A 329 -0.68 -0.36 6.44
CA ARG A 329 0.59 0.31 6.70
C ARG A 329 0.66 1.55 5.83
N PHE A 330 0.78 2.72 6.44
CA PHE A 330 0.91 3.98 5.72
C PHE A 330 2.39 4.31 5.48
N ASP A 331 2.77 4.32 4.22
CA ASP A 331 4.05 4.82 3.77
C ASP A 331 4.17 6.30 4.12
N LEU A 332 5.34 6.72 4.68
CA LEU A 332 5.61 8.10 5.08
C LEU A 332 4.40 8.80 5.76
N MET A 333 3.79 8.13 6.74
CA MET A 333 2.53 8.56 7.39
C MET A 333 2.59 10.00 7.90
N ALA A 334 3.76 10.53 8.20
CA ALA A 334 3.92 11.92 8.62
C ALA A 334 3.60 12.96 7.52
N LEU A 335 3.48 12.53 6.26
CA LEU A 335 2.97 13.36 5.17
C LEU A 335 1.44 13.48 5.20
N GLU A 336 0.74 12.57 5.90
CA GLU A 336 -0.67 12.71 6.20
C GLU A 336 -0.87 13.61 7.42
N ASP A 337 -2.03 14.25 7.51
CA ASP A 337 -2.39 15.03 8.69
C ASP A 337 -3.11 14.16 9.75
N VAL A 338 -3.01 14.61 11.01
CA VAL A 338 -3.61 13.95 12.18
C VAL A 338 -5.11 13.70 12.02
N ASP A 339 -5.85 14.67 11.49
CA ASP A 339 -7.30 14.58 11.37
C ASP A 339 -7.69 13.52 10.33
N THR A 340 -6.92 13.41 9.24
CA THR A 340 -7.12 12.37 8.22
C THR A 340 -6.85 10.98 8.80
N MET A 341 -5.75 10.78 9.52
CA MET A 341 -5.46 9.50 10.15
C MET A 341 -6.52 9.10 11.20
N ASN A 342 -6.99 10.06 12.00
CA ASN A 342 -8.08 9.83 12.94
C ASN A 342 -9.41 9.52 12.22
N ALA A 343 -9.71 10.20 11.11
CA ALA A 343 -10.91 9.93 10.31
C ALA A 343 -10.87 8.51 9.72
N ILE A 344 -9.73 8.06 9.20
CA ILE A 344 -9.54 6.68 8.74
C ILE A 344 -9.79 5.70 9.89
N ARG A 345 -9.21 5.93 11.06
CA ARG A 345 -9.41 5.02 12.21
C ARG A 345 -10.88 4.94 12.62
N ALA A 346 -11.55 6.10 12.71
CA ALA A 346 -12.97 6.16 13.04
C ALA A 346 -13.86 5.45 12.00
N ALA A 347 -13.53 5.62 10.72
CA ALA A 347 -14.25 4.96 9.63
C ALA A 347 -14.07 3.43 9.66
N LEU A 348 -12.86 2.94 9.87
CA LEU A 348 -12.59 1.51 10.06
C LEU A 348 -13.33 0.95 11.28
N ASP A 349 -13.37 1.69 12.39
CA ASP A 349 -14.08 1.28 13.62
C ASP A 349 -15.59 1.14 13.44
N SER A 350 -16.16 1.82 12.44
CA SER A 350 -17.58 1.71 12.11
C SER A 350 -17.94 0.39 11.38
N LEU A 351 -16.95 -0.36 10.91
CA LEU A 351 -17.16 -1.65 10.24
C LEU A 351 -17.39 -2.76 11.27
N PRO A 352 -18.18 -3.79 10.94
CA PRO A 352 -18.25 -4.99 11.77
C PRO A 352 -16.86 -5.61 11.98
N GLY A 353 -16.41 -5.73 13.23
CA GLY A 353 -15.07 -6.20 13.58
C GLY A 353 -13.93 -5.24 13.24
N GLY A 354 -14.27 -4.00 12.84
CA GLY A 354 -13.30 -3.00 12.37
C GLY A 354 -12.30 -2.55 13.43
N GLU A 355 -12.64 -2.73 14.71
CA GLU A 355 -11.73 -2.50 15.84
C GLU A 355 -10.52 -3.44 15.81
N SER A 356 -10.60 -4.57 15.13
CA SER A 356 -9.48 -5.52 14.97
C SER A 356 -8.54 -5.15 13.83
N ILE A 357 -8.98 -4.32 12.88
CA ILE A 357 -8.18 -3.90 11.72
C ILE A 357 -7.00 -3.06 12.20
N LEU A 358 -5.80 -3.50 11.85
CA LEU A 358 -4.57 -2.80 12.21
C LEU A 358 -4.41 -1.51 11.40
N LEU A 359 -3.87 -0.47 12.04
CA LEU A 359 -3.53 0.79 11.38
C LEU A 359 -2.23 1.32 11.97
N TYR A 360 -1.21 1.42 11.15
CA TYR A 360 0.10 1.95 11.54
C TYR A 360 0.86 2.50 10.33
N GLY A 361 1.95 3.18 10.57
CA GLY A 361 2.75 3.72 9.48
C GLY A 361 4.10 4.25 9.91
N GLU A 362 4.80 4.81 8.97
CA GLU A 362 6.09 5.46 9.18
C GLU A 362 5.91 6.87 9.72
N PRO A 363 6.42 7.18 10.93
CA PRO A 363 6.21 8.48 11.56
C PRO A 363 7.21 9.55 11.10
N TRP A 364 7.66 9.49 9.87
CA TRP A 364 8.63 10.44 9.27
C TRP A 364 8.23 10.81 7.85
N MET A 365 8.98 11.77 7.27
CA MET A 365 8.93 12.22 5.88
C MET A 365 10.32 12.08 5.26
N GLY A 366 10.41 11.97 3.94
CA GLY A 366 11.68 12.01 3.21
C GLY A 366 12.24 13.42 3.06
N GLY A 367 11.38 14.44 3.01
CA GLY A 367 11.75 15.84 2.79
C GLY A 367 10.73 16.83 3.34
N GLY A 368 10.82 18.08 2.92
CA GLY A 368 9.90 19.14 3.34
C GLY A 368 8.57 19.12 2.61
N THR A 369 7.49 19.41 3.32
CA THR A 369 6.13 19.60 2.77
C THR A 369 5.49 20.87 3.33
N ASN A 370 4.34 21.26 2.79
CA ASN A 370 3.60 22.46 3.21
C ASN A 370 2.17 22.09 3.61
N LEU A 371 2.00 21.55 4.83
CA LEU A 371 0.67 21.31 5.39
C LEU A 371 -0.08 22.62 5.55
N GLU A 372 -1.31 22.69 5.03
CA GLU A 372 -2.14 23.89 5.00
C GLU A 372 -3.11 23.96 6.20
N GLY A 373 -3.73 25.12 6.41
CA GLY A 373 -4.80 25.29 7.39
C GLY A 373 -4.44 25.02 8.86
N GLY A 374 -3.15 24.98 9.20
CA GLY A 374 -2.69 24.65 10.56
C GLY A 374 -2.74 23.15 10.88
N ALA A 375 -2.87 22.29 9.87
CA ALA A 375 -2.84 20.85 10.03
C ALA A 375 -1.50 20.37 10.63
N ARG A 376 -1.56 19.34 11.47
CA ARG A 376 -0.38 18.75 12.11
C ARG A 376 0.00 17.44 11.41
N PRO A 377 1.29 17.16 11.15
CA PRO A 377 1.73 15.90 10.60
C PRO A 377 1.43 14.74 11.57
N ALA A 378 1.09 13.56 11.02
CA ALA A 378 0.86 12.35 11.80
C ALA A 378 2.19 11.66 12.17
N ASP A 379 3.04 12.34 12.92
CA ASP A 379 4.35 11.87 13.37
C ASP A 379 4.37 11.51 14.87
N LYS A 380 5.53 11.08 15.39
CA LYS A 380 5.72 10.73 16.81
C LYS A 380 5.40 11.87 17.78
N ARG A 381 5.45 13.14 17.34
CA ARG A 381 5.15 14.32 18.17
C ARG A 381 3.66 14.59 18.30
N ALA A 382 2.84 13.93 17.47
CA ALA A 382 1.39 14.09 17.45
C ALA A 382 0.64 13.01 18.26
N LEU A 383 1.33 12.21 19.07
CA LEU A 383 0.73 11.14 19.89
C LEU A 383 -0.38 11.62 20.83
N ASP A 384 -0.34 12.88 21.25
CA ASP A 384 -1.38 13.53 22.08
C ASP A 384 -2.72 13.66 21.34
N ALA A 385 -2.68 13.85 20.01
CA ALA A 385 -3.84 14.10 19.16
C ALA A 385 -4.27 12.89 18.31
N LEU A 386 -3.36 11.97 18.00
CA LEU A 386 -3.66 10.76 17.26
C LEU A 386 -4.39 9.75 18.14
N SER A 387 -5.26 8.93 17.54
CA SER A 387 -5.85 7.78 18.22
C SER A 387 -4.77 6.84 18.78
N ASP A 388 -4.98 6.31 20.00
CA ASP A 388 -4.05 5.34 20.61
C ASP A 388 -4.08 3.96 19.91
N ARG A 389 -4.87 3.82 18.85
CA ARG A 389 -4.96 2.63 17.99
C ARG A 389 -4.32 2.85 16.62
N ILE A 390 -3.53 3.92 16.47
CA ILE A 390 -2.65 4.15 15.32
C ILE A 390 -1.22 3.89 15.78
N GLY A 391 -0.56 2.93 15.14
CA GLY A 391 0.79 2.50 15.48
C GLY A 391 1.86 3.21 14.64
N PHE A 392 3.11 3.07 15.09
CA PHE A 392 4.29 3.69 14.47
C PHE A 392 5.44 2.71 14.37
N PHE A 393 6.12 2.67 13.24
CA PHE A 393 7.43 2.05 13.16
C PHE A 393 8.40 2.72 14.14
N CYS A 394 9.09 1.92 14.94
CA CYS A 394 9.99 2.41 15.98
C CYS A 394 11.44 2.36 15.51
N ASP A 395 11.91 3.45 14.86
CA ASP A 395 13.30 3.62 14.47
C ASP A 395 14.26 3.64 15.67
N ASP A 396 13.82 4.11 16.85
CA ASP A 396 14.61 4.04 18.08
C ASP A 396 14.95 2.58 18.45
N THR A 397 13.99 1.64 18.36
CA THR A 397 14.26 0.20 18.55
C THR A 397 15.18 -0.35 17.48
N ARG A 398 14.90 -0.05 16.22
CA ARG A 398 15.69 -0.50 15.08
C ARG A 398 17.17 -0.09 15.24
N ASP A 399 17.41 1.19 15.48
CA ASP A 399 18.75 1.77 15.48
C ASP A 399 19.53 1.40 16.74
N CYS A 400 18.91 1.32 17.91
CA CYS A 400 19.62 0.90 19.12
C CYS A 400 20.05 -0.58 19.05
N ILE A 401 19.32 -1.43 18.33
CA ILE A 401 19.65 -2.86 18.23
C ILE A 401 20.75 -3.10 17.18
N LYS A 402 20.55 -2.64 15.93
CA LYS A 402 21.45 -2.97 14.79
C LYS A 402 22.32 -1.81 14.30
N GLY A 403 22.12 -0.60 14.81
CA GLY A 403 22.77 0.63 14.33
C GLY A 403 21.96 1.38 13.27
N ASN A 404 22.25 2.66 13.10
CA ASN A 404 21.56 3.57 12.18
C ASN A 404 21.62 3.06 10.74
N VAL A 405 20.50 3.15 10.02
CA VAL A 405 20.38 2.61 8.65
C VAL A 405 21.04 3.45 7.58
N PHE A 406 21.26 4.74 7.84
CA PHE A 406 21.89 5.67 6.89
C PHE A 406 23.42 5.66 6.98
N ASP A 407 24.02 4.94 7.92
CA ASP A 407 25.46 4.73 8.06
C ASP A 407 25.76 3.23 8.15
N ALA A 408 26.30 2.66 7.09
CA ALA A 408 26.58 1.24 7.00
C ALA A 408 27.50 0.73 8.13
N ALA A 409 28.46 1.56 8.59
CA ALA A 409 29.44 1.21 9.62
C ALA A 409 28.94 1.47 11.05
N ASN A 410 27.82 2.17 11.22
CA ASN A 410 27.28 2.48 12.56
C ASN A 410 26.75 1.22 13.23
N ALA A 411 27.32 0.87 14.38
CA ALA A 411 26.95 -0.32 15.16
C ALA A 411 25.81 -0.02 16.13
N GLY A 412 24.99 -1.02 16.41
CA GLY A 412 24.03 -1.05 17.51
C GLY A 412 24.48 -2.02 18.61
N TYR A 413 23.58 -2.33 19.51
CA TYR A 413 23.84 -3.17 20.69
C TYR A 413 24.39 -4.56 20.32
N VAL A 414 23.82 -5.22 19.32
CA VAL A 414 24.14 -6.60 18.97
C VAL A 414 25.45 -6.76 18.20
N ASN A 415 25.95 -5.68 17.58
CA ASN A 415 27.06 -5.75 16.63
C ASN A 415 28.21 -4.77 16.93
N GLY A 416 28.40 -4.39 18.20
CA GLY A 416 29.64 -3.72 18.65
C GLY A 416 29.45 -2.44 19.46
N ALA A 417 28.22 -1.99 19.73
CA ALA A 417 27.94 -0.77 20.50
C ALA A 417 27.15 -1.06 21.80
N PRO A 418 27.73 -1.71 22.81
CA PRO A 418 27.02 -2.16 24.02
C PRO A 418 26.42 -1.01 24.85
N GLN A 419 26.86 0.24 24.66
CA GLN A 419 26.26 1.42 25.28
C GLN A 419 24.78 1.62 24.94
N HIS A 420 24.28 1.07 23.82
CA HIS A 420 22.86 1.08 23.45
C HIS A 420 22.00 0.12 24.29
N GLY A 421 22.61 -0.66 25.22
CA GLY A 421 21.85 -1.52 26.14
C GLY A 421 20.81 -0.78 26.97
N TYR A 422 21.02 0.51 27.26
CA TYR A 422 20.03 1.36 27.93
C TYR A 422 18.77 1.54 27.06
N ASP A 423 18.93 1.81 25.77
CA ASP A 423 17.83 1.99 24.83
C ASP A 423 17.10 0.68 24.56
N VAL A 424 17.83 -0.44 24.53
CA VAL A 424 17.23 -1.78 24.42
C VAL A 424 16.28 -2.05 25.60
N ILE A 425 16.61 -1.62 26.83
CA ILE A 425 15.72 -1.74 27.99
C ILE A 425 14.41 -0.96 27.77
N HIS A 426 14.49 0.23 27.15
CA HIS A 426 13.29 1.00 26.81
C HIS A 426 12.46 0.35 25.71
N SER A 427 13.11 -0.28 24.72
CA SER A 427 12.44 -1.06 23.68
C SER A 427 11.59 -2.19 24.25
N ILE A 428 12.08 -2.90 25.27
CA ILE A 428 11.37 -4.02 25.95
C ILE A 428 9.98 -3.58 26.44
N SER A 429 9.87 -2.35 26.97
CA SER A 429 8.62 -1.78 27.48
C SER A 429 7.84 -0.96 26.44
N ALA A 430 8.16 -1.10 25.15
CA ALA A 430 7.60 -0.32 24.04
C ALA A 430 7.72 1.20 24.30
N TRP A 431 8.85 1.66 24.82
CA TRP A 431 9.18 3.08 25.06
C TRP A 431 8.19 3.84 25.96
N ARG A 432 7.34 3.14 26.69
CA ARG A 432 6.25 3.72 27.50
C ARG A 432 6.72 4.58 28.67
N ASN A 433 8.00 4.61 28.95
CA ASN A 433 8.61 5.49 29.95
C ASN A 433 8.99 6.86 29.42
N GLY A 434 8.72 7.15 28.13
CA GLY A 434 8.96 8.46 27.52
C GLY A 434 10.41 8.78 27.18
N ALA A 435 11.29 7.79 27.11
CA ALA A 435 12.65 8.00 26.67
C ALA A 435 12.67 8.64 25.26
N HIS A 436 13.65 9.49 25.00
CA HIS A 436 13.78 10.26 23.77
C HIS A 436 12.56 11.14 23.39
N GLY A 437 11.66 11.41 24.37
CA GLY A 437 10.44 12.19 24.11
C GLY A 437 9.34 11.44 23.36
N PHE A 438 9.47 10.12 23.23
CA PHE A 438 8.47 9.24 22.63
C PHE A 438 7.59 8.65 23.74
N TRP A 439 6.30 9.02 23.75
CA TRP A 439 5.34 8.65 24.81
C TRP A 439 4.17 7.83 24.27
N PRO A 440 4.34 6.58 23.85
CA PRO A 440 3.23 5.74 23.45
C PRO A 440 2.25 5.51 24.60
N ARG A 441 0.97 5.71 24.34
CA ARG A 441 -0.09 5.47 25.36
C ARG A 441 -0.37 3.99 25.58
N ARG A 442 -0.14 3.16 24.55
CA ARG A 442 -0.26 1.71 24.55
C ARG A 442 0.96 1.07 23.88
N ALA A 443 1.33 -0.13 24.35
CA ALA A 443 2.38 -0.90 23.70
C ALA A 443 2.06 -1.19 22.22
N GLY A 444 0.78 -1.45 21.89
CA GLY A 444 0.35 -1.68 20.51
C GLY A 444 0.50 -0.50 19.54
N GLN A 445 0.88 0.69 20.02
CA GLN A 445 1.28 1.80 19.16
C GLN A 445 2.72 1.67 18.64
N VAL A 446 3.49 0.72 19.12
CA VAL A 446 4.91 0.55 18.77
C VAL A 446 5.06 -0.69 17.90
N VAL A 447 5.47 -0.48 16.65
CA VAL A 447 5.89 -1.57 15.75
C VAL A 447 7.38 -1.81 16.00
N GLN A 448 7.67 -2.98 16.57
CA GLN A 448 9.02 -3.42 16.93
C GLN A 448 9.65 -4.12 15.73
N TYR A 449 10.68 -3.55 15.15
CA TYR A 449 11.33 -4.08 13.97
C TYR A 449 12.82 -3.77 13.94
N VAL A 450 13.54 -4.44 13.07
CA VAL A 450 14.96 -4.19 12.82
C VAL A 450 15.29 -4.07 11.34
N SER A 451 14.49 -4.68 10.46
CA SER A 451 14.60 -4.51 9.01
C SER A 451 13.22 -4.49 8.36
N ALA A 452 13.13 -3.86 7.21
CA ALA A 452 11.99 -3.81 6.31
C ALA A 452 12.52 -3.86 4.86
N HIS A 453 11.67 -3.67 3.87
CA HIS A 453 12.10 -3.62 2.47
C HIS A 453 13.13 -2.52 2.22
N ASP A 454 13.02 -1.38 2.90
CA ASP A 454 13.95 -0.25 2.81
C ASP A 454 15.30 -0.53 3.49
N ASN A 455 16.35 0.06 2.95
CA ASN A 455 17.71 -0.01 3.45
C ASN A 455 18.30 -1.44 3.43
N TYR A 456 19.31 -1.68 4.24
CA TYR A 456 19.95 -3.00 4.35
C TYR A 456 19.02 -4.01 5.02
N THR A 457 19.03 -5.25 4.54
CA THR A 457 18.52 -6.37 5.33
C THR A 457 19.26 -6.44 6.68
N LEU A 458 18.71 -7.16 7.65
CA LEU A 458 19.44 -7.36 8.91
C LEU A 458 20.80 -7.99 8.65
N TRP A 459 20.88 -9.05 7.82
CA TRP A 459 22.11 -9.73 7.48
C TRP A 459 23.16 -8.80 6.85
N ASP A 460 22.75 -8.02 5.84
CA ASP A 460 23.65 -7.09 5.16
C ASP A 460 24.18 -6.00 6.10
N LYS A 461 23.35 -5.50 7.01
CA LYS A 461 23.75 -4.52 8.02
C LYS A 461 24.77 -5.10 8.99
N LEU A 462 24.56 -6.32 9.47
CA LEU A 462 25.50 -7.00 10.36
C LEU A 462 26.84 -7.25 9.65
N ALA A 463 26.80 -7.70 8.39
CA ALA A 463 27.98 -7.91 7.57
C ALA A 463 28.76 -6.60 7.30
N ALA A 464 28.05 -5.52 6.99
CA ALA A 464 28.67 -4.21 6.75
C ALA A 464 29.38 -3.67 7.99
N VAL A 465 28.77 -3.75 9.18
CA VAL A 465 29.39 -3.33 10.44
C VAL A 465 30.63 -4.19 10.74
N ALA A 466 30.54 -5.51 10.52
CA ALA A 466 31.68 -6.44 10.71
C ALA A 466 32.75 -6.32 9.61
N ARG A 467 32.51 -5.44 8.59
CA ARG A 467 33.41 -5.28 7.43
C ARG A 467 33.61 -6.58 6.65
N ARG A 468 32.59 -7.42 6.56
CA ARG A 468 32.58 -8.63 5.72
C ARG A 468 32.16 -8.23 4.32
N GLY A 469 32.94 -8.66 3.32
CA GLY A 469 32.63 -8.40 1.90
C GLY A 469 31.89 -9.57 1.21
N ASP A 470 31.78 -10.69 1.91
CA ASP A 470 31.13 -11.89 1.41
C ASP A 470 29.79 -12.08 2.14
N TYR A 471 28.71 -11.83 1.43
CA TYR A 471 27.34 -11.90 1.98
C TYR A 471 26.76 -13.32 1.90
N ASP A 472 27.29 -14.19 1.04
CA ASP A 472 26.77 -15.54 0.80
C ASP A 472 27.31 -16.57 1.79
N TRP A 473 28.38 -16.25 2.50
CA TRP A 473 29.07 -17.23 3.36
C TRP A 473 28.45 -17.28 4.76
N PRO A 474 28.11 -18.49 5.28
CA PRO A 474 27.63 -18.65 6.66
C PRO A 474 28.74 -18.23 7.64
N ASP A 475 28.52 -17.09 8.29
CA ASP A 475 29.40 -16.58 9.35
C ASP A 475 28.73 -16.86 10.71
N ALA A 476 29.39 -17.62 11.57
CA ALA A 476 28.84 -18.03 12.85
C ALA A 476 28.56 -16.85 13.79
N ASP A 477 29.38 -15.79 13.73
CA ASP A 477 29.20 -14.60 14.54
C ASP A 477 28.00 -13.78 14.04
N LEU A 478 27.85 -13.62 12.71
CA LEU A 478 26.68 -12.95 12.12
C LEU A 478 25.39 -13.72 12.39
N LEU A 479 25.41 -15.06 12.33
CA LEU A 479 24.26 -15.90 12.70
C LEU A 479 23.88 -15.74 14.17
N ALA A 480 24.87 -15.66 15.07
CA ALA A 480 24.62 -15.42 16.50
C ALA A 480 24.02 -14.02 16.73
N GLN A 481 24.54 -13.00 16.05
CA GLN A 481 24.00 -11.64 16.10
C GLN A 481 22.57 -11.56 15.54
N ASN A 482 22.29 -12.22 14.40
CA ASN A 482 20.94 -12.30 13.82
C ASN A 482 19.94 -12.92 14.80
N ARG A 483 20.31 -14.05 15.41
CA ARG A 483 19.47 -14.73 16.42
C ARG A 483 19.27 -13.88 17.68
N MET A 484 20.32 -13.22 18.16
CA MET A 484 20.25 -12.31 19.31
C MET A 484 19.31 -11.14 19.01
N THR A 485 19.40 -10.57 17.82
CA THR A 485 18.52 -9.51 17.35
C THR A 485 17.05 -9.93 17.39
N ALA A 486 16.74 -11.09 16.80
CA ALA A 486 15.38 -11.66 16.82
C ALA A 486 14.91 -11.92 18.26
N GLY A 487 15.77 -12.49 19.12
CA GLY A 487 15.48 -12.72 20.53
C GLY A 487 15.11 -11.43 21.29
N ILE A 488 15.71 -10.30 20.94
CA ILE A 488 15.41 -9.01 21.56
C ILE A 488 14.04 -8.49 21.06
N TYR A 489 13.92 -8.14 19.77
CA TYR A 489 12.74 -7.39 19.33
C TYR A 489 11.45 -8.22 19.31
N LEU A 490 11.52 -9.52 19.04
CA LEU A 490 10.34 -10.41 19.07
C LEU A 490 9.80 -10.64 20.48
N THR A 491 10.60 -10.37 21.53
CA THR A 491 10.15 -10.47 22.93
C THR A 491 9.83 -9.11 23.56
N CYS A 492 10.00 -8.01 22.86
CA CYS A 492 9.56 -6.69 23.30
C CYS A 492 8.03 -6.60 23.30
N GLN A 493 7.48 -5.75 24.20
CA GLN A 493 6.08 -5.33 24.09
C GLN A 493 5.88 -4.52 22.81
N GLY A 494 4.70 -4.63 22.20
CA GLY A 494 4.36 -3.95 20.95
C GLY A 494 3.91 -4.93 19.88
N LEU A 495 3.98 -4.50 18.63
CA LEU A 495 3.68 -5.31 17.46
C LEU A 495 5.01 -5.73 16.80
N PRO A 496 5.44 -6.98 16.94
CA PRO A 496 6.64 -7.44 16.27
C PRO A 496 6.44 -7.52 14.76
N PHE A 497 7.43 -7.04 14.02
CA PHE A 497 7.44 -6.97 12.57
C PHE A 497 8.75 -7.51 12.02
N MET A 498 8.70 -8.37 11.04
CA MET A 498 9.83 -9.05 10.44
C MET A 498 9.77 -8.95 8.91
N GLN A 499 10.87 -8.57 8.28
CA GLN A 499 11.02 -8.66 6.83
C GLN A 499 11.14 -10.13 6.40
N ALA A 500 10.49 -10.50 5.29
CA ALA A 500 10.61 -11.85 4.72
C ALA A 500 12.06 -12.23 4.47
N GLY A 501 12.49 -13.36 5.02
CA GLY A 501 13.85 -13.87 4.92
C GLY A 501 14.80 -13.42 6.03
N GLU A 502 14.41 -12.48 6.90
CA GLU A 502 15.22 -12.09 8.06
C GLU A 502 15.50 -13.30 8.97
N GLU A 503 14.53 -14.20 9.09
CA GLU A 503 14.57 -15.40 9.92
C GLU A 503 15.63 -16.42 9.50
N TRP A 504 16.09 -16.34 8.26
CA TRP A 504 17.16 -17.22 7.73
C TRP A 504 18.36 -16.47 7.14
N GLY A 505 18.44 -15.14 7.38
CA GLY A 505 19.60 -14.33 6.99
C GLY A 505 19.60 -13.93 5.51
N ARG A 506 18.44 -13.55 4.96
CA ARG A 506 18.33 -13.03 3.59
C ARG A 506 19.30 -11.87 3.35
N THR A 507 20.03 -11.95 2.24
CA THR A 507 20.90 -10.87 1.75
C THR A 507 20.32 -10.24 0.48
N LYS A 508 20.57 -8.95 0.32
CA LYS A 508 20.45 -8.19 -0.94
C LYS A 508 21.85 -7.85 -1.48
N TYR A 509 22.87 -8.59 -1.06
CA TYR A 509 24.27 -8.39 -1.42
C TYR A 509 24.78 -6.97 -1.14
N GLY A 510 24.28 -6.35 -0.05
CA GLY A 510 24.64 -5.00 0.35
C GLY A 510 23.93 -3.89 -0.44
N ASP A 511 22.98 -4.23 -1.29
CA ASP A 511 22.12 -3.23 -1.92
C ASP A 511 21.09 -2.71 -0.90
N HIS A 512 21.22 -1.43 -0.57
CA HIS A 512 20.33 -0.75 0.38
C HIS A 512 19.13 -0.09 -0.28
N ASN A 513 19.00 -0.15 -1.63
CA ASN A 513 17.92 0.50 -2.37
C ASN A 513 17.49 -0.33 -3.58
N SER A 514 17.07 -1.55 -3.34
CA SER A 514 16.75 -2.57 -4.36
C SER A 514 15.36 -2.43 -4.99
N TYR A 515 14.75 -1.23 -4.98
CA TYR A 515 13.37 -1.03 -5.45
C TYR A 515 13.13 -1.36 -6.93
N LYS A 516 14.16 -1.36 -7.75
CA LYS A 516 14.19 -1.82 -9.14
C LYS A 516 15.20 -2.96 -9.34
N GLY A 517 15.57 -3.60 -8.26
CA GLY A 517 16.53 -4.69 -8.31
C GLY A 517 15.97 -5.92 -9.04
N PRO A 518 16.83 -6.85 -9.44
CA PRO A 518 16.37 -8.14 -9.94
C PRO A 518 15.67 -8.91 -8.81
N LEU A 519 14.70 -9.76 -9.19
CA LEU A 519 13.98 -10.63 -8.25
C LEU A 519 14.88 -11.56 -7.40
N SER A 520 16.16 -11.63 -7.72
CA SER A 520 17.17 -12.42 -7.00
C SER A 520 17.81 -11.71 -5.81
N THR A 521 17.43 -10.46 -5.54
CA THR A 521 18.00 -9.68 -4.42
C THR A 521 17.05 -9.46 -3.24
#